data_fd095c23f136a665c54ff4b19fbd429b
#
_entry.id   fd095c23f136a665c54ff4b19fbd429b
#
_cell.length_a   1.000
_cell.length_b   1.000
_cell.length_c   1.000
_cell.angle_alpha   90.00
_cell.angle_beta   90.00
_cell.angle_gamma   90.00
#
_symmetry.space_group_name_H-M   'P 1'
#
loop_
_entity.id
_entity.type
_entity.pdbx_description
1 polymer ?
#
loop_
_entity_poly.entity_id
_entity_poly.type
_entity_poly.pdbx_seq_one_letter_code
_entity_poly.pdbx_strand_id
1 'polypeptide(L)'
;MIKESKLQAGQAIRQEVVDAGDYYLKVVKQGQTIRILDLEGNQAADTLFYNANDPSERYSATDTIREQGNLYLTAGTVLMSNECNPMLKIVADTCGRHDTIGGACATESNTVRYALEKKCMHACRDSWLLAIAENEELGLSKKDITHNINFFMNVPVTADGKLSFADGISGAGKYVELEALMDVVVLISNCPQLNNPCNAYNPTPIEVLIWN
;
A
#
# COMPACT_ATOMS: atom_id res chain seq x y z
N MET A 1 15.40 -6.95 0.42
CA MET A 1 15.98 -8.20 1.05
C MET A 1 14.87 -8.89 1.81
N ILE A 2 14.67 -10.21 1.61
CA ILE A 2 13.67 -10.98 2.37
C ILE A 2 14.08 -11.03 3.84
N LYS A 3 13.14 -10.73 4.71
CA LYS A 3 13.32 -10.77 6.18
C LYS A 3 12.02 -11.17 6.84
N GLU A 4 12.03 -12.29 7.53
CA GLU A 4 10.88 -12.80 8.27
C GLU A 4 10.72 -12.10 9.64
N SER A 5 9.49 -12.09 10.12
CA SER A 5 9.12 -11.57 11.43
C SER A 5 9.10 -12.66 12.51
N LYS A 6 9.22 -12.21 13.75
CA LYS A 6 8.99 -13.06 14.94
C LYS A 6 7.60 -12.87 15.54
N LEU A 7 6.82 -11.89 15.06
CA LEU A 7 5.49 -11.61 15.58
C LEU A 7 4.51 -12.73 15.19
N GLN A 8 3.71 -13.16 16.16
CA GLN A 8 2.73 -14.23 15.97
C GLN A 8 1.33 -13.61 15.82
N ALA A 9 0.55 -14.07 14.83
CA ALA A 9 -0.80 -13.55 14.57
C ALA A 9 -1.71 -13.58 15.81
N GLY A 10 -1.65 -14.65 16.60
CA GLY A 10 -2.43 -14.79 17.83
C GLY A 10 -2.10 -13.80 18.97
N GLN A 11 -1.06 -12.99 18.80
CA GLN A 11 -0.67 -11.91 19.74
C GLN A 11 -1.02 -10.53 19.22
N ALA A 12 -1.63 -10.43 18.04
CA ALA A 12 -2.07 -9.15 17.48
C ALA A 12 -3.19 -8.54 18.35
N ILE A 13 -3.10 -7.24 18.59
CA ILE A 13 -4.14 -6.49 19.31
C ILE A 13 -5.34 -6.17 18.41
N ARG A 14 -5.15 -6.25 17.09
CA ARG A 14 -6.16 -6.08 16.05
C ARG A 14 -5.86 -7.00 14.89
N GLN A 15 -6.92 -7.56 14.31
CA GLN A 15 -6.87 -8.40 13.13
C GLN A 15 -8.15 -8.17 12.33
N GLU A 16 -8.02 -7.92 11.02
CA GLU A 16 -9.13 -7.58 10.15
C GLU A 16 -8.85 -8.09 8.72
N VAL A 17 -9.79 -8.83 8.14
CA VAL A 17 -9.76 -9.22 6.73
C VAL A 17 -10.43 -8.13 5.92
N VAL A 18 -9.79 -7.74 4.82
CA VAL A 18 -10.28 -6.71 3.90
C VAL A 18 -10.50 -7.36 2.55
N ASP A 19 -11.74 -7.40 2.10
CA ASP A 19 -12.10 -7.97 0.80
C ASP A 19 -11.57 -7.14 -0.36
N ALA A 20 -11.41 -7.77 -1.52
CA ALA A 20 -10.94 -7.07 -2.71
C ALA A 20 -11.93 -5.96 -3.13
N GLY A 21 -11.41 -4.75 -3.29
CA GLY A 21 -12.19 -3.56 -3.57
C GLY A 21 -12.61 -2.75 -2.34
N ASP A 22 -12.52 -3.33 -1.15
CA ASP A 22 -12.75 -2.62 0.09
C ASP A 22 -11.54 -1.80 0.53
N TYR A 23 -11.72 -0.98 1.55
CA TYR A 23 -10.65 -0.21 2.18
C TYR A 23 -10.45 -0.58 3.65
N TYR A 24 -9.25 -0.32 4.14
CA TYR A 24 -8.89 -0.33 5.55
C TYR A 24 -8.40 1.04 5.96
N LEU A 25 -8.93 1.58 7.06
CA LEU A 25 -8.54 2.89 7.59
C LEU A 25 -8.38 2.81 9.10
N LYS A 26 -7.17 2.99 9.61
CA LYS A 26 -6.89 3.07 11.05
C LYS A 26 -5.68 3.95 11.34
N VAL A 27 -5.64 4.45 12.57
CA VAL A 27 -4.43 5.06 13.13
C VAL A 27 -3.58 3.96 13.76
N VAL A 28 -2.33 3.87 13.31
CA VAL A 28 -1.27 3.06 13.92
C VAL A 28 -0.41 3.99 14.77
N LYS A 29 -0.32 3.70 16.06
CA LYS A 29 0.41 4.55 17.02
C LYS A 29 1.92 4.33 16.91
N GLN A 30 2.69 5.36 17.25
CA GLN A 30 4.15 5.26 17.35
C GLN A 30 4.56 4.05 18.20
N GLY A 31 5.50 3.25 17.68
CA GLY A 31 5.98 2.01 18.29
C GLY A 31 5.16 0.77 17.97
N GLN A 32 3.94 0.91 17.44
CA GLN A 32 3.16 -0.23 16.96
C GLN A 32 3.69 -0.76 15.62
N THR A 33 3.46 -2.04 15.37
CA THR A 33 3.77 -2.69 14.09
C THR A 33 2.47 -3.08 13.39
N ILE A 34 2.33 -2.72 12.12
CA ILE A 34 1.26 -3.17 11.23
C ILE A 34 1.81 -4.18 10.23
N ARG A 35 1.09 -5.29 10.02
CA ARG A 35 1.34 -6.27 8.95
C ARG A 35 0.22 -6.20 7.93
N ILE A 36 0.58 -6.16 6.66
CA ILE A 36 -0.30 -6.43 5.53
C ILE A 36 0.05 -7.83 5.04
N LEU A 37 -0.92 -8.73 5.05
CA LEU A 37 -0.77 -10.15 4.71
C LEU A 37 -1.61 -10.47 3.48
N ASP A 38 -0.99 -10.97 2.43
CA ASP A 38 -1.65 -11.49 1.25
C ASP A 38 -2.13 -12.93 1.52
N LEU A 39 -3.44 -13.13 1.62
CA LEU A 39 -4.02 -14.40 2.04
C LEU A 39 -3.93 -15.48 0.95
N GLU A 40 -4.17 -15.13 -0.30
CA GLU A 40 -4.30 -16.09 -1.40
C GLU A 40 -3.18 -15.96 -2.44
N GLY A 41 -2.44 -14.86 -2.42
CA GLY A 41 -1.32 -14.58 -3.31
C GLY A 41 -1.66 -13.67 -4.48
N ASN A 42 -0.63 -12.96 -4.94
CA ASN A 42 -0.65 -12.03 -6.09
C ASN A 42 -1.69 -10.91 -5.97
N GLN A 43 -1.92 -10.40 -4.75
CA GLN A 43 -2.85 -9.30 -4.46
C GLN A 43 -2.09 -8.00 -4.20
N ALA A 44 -2.41 -6.94 -4.93
CA ALA A 44 -1.87 -5.60 -4.70
C ALA A 44 -2.67 -4.86 -3.61
N ALA A 45 -1.95 -4.19 -2.69
CA ALA A 45 -2.54 -3.34 -1.66
C ALA A 45 -2.01 -1.91 -1.80
N ASP A 46 -2.83 -1.02 -2.36
CA ASP A 46 -2.47 0.37 -2.59
C ASP A 46 -2.67 1.15 -1.29
N THR A 47 -1.60 1.76 -0.76
CA THR A 47 -1.62 2.32 0.59
C THR A 47 -1.15 3.76 0.63
N LEU A 48 -1.92 4.61 1.32
CA LEU A 48 -1.59 5.99 1.67
C LEU A 48 -1.25 6.09 3.16
N PHE A 49 -0.32 6.99 3.51
CA PHE A 49 0.08 7.26 4.88
C PHE A 49 0.10 8.77 5.15
N TYR A 50 -0.50 9.16 6.29
CA TYR A 50 -0.54 10.54 6.76
C TYR A 50 -0.13 10.60 8.22
N ASN A 51 0.52 11.71 8.64
CA ASN A 51 0.67 11.99 10.06
C ASN A 51 -0.71 12.16 10.69
N ALA A 52 -1.00 11.39 11.74
CA ALA A 52 -2.33 11.40 12.37
C ALA A 52 -2.67 12.72 13.08
N ASN A 53 -1.65 13.54 13.42
CA ASN A 53 -1.84 14.83 14.08
C ASN A 53 -1.87 16.00 13.08
N ASP A 54 -1.30 15.83 11.88
CA ASP A 54 -1.32 16.80 10.80
C ASP A 54 -1.27 16.09 9.45
N PRO A 55 -2.42 15.79 8.83
CA PRO A 55 -2.47 15.07 7.55
C PRO A 55 -1.89 15.82 6.35
N SER A 56 -1.47 17.07 6.50
CA SER A 56 -0.67 17.77 5.49
C SER A 56 0.74 17.17 5.37
N GLU A 57 1.27 16.62 6.45
CA GLU A 57 2.45 15.78 6.46
C GLU A 57 2.06 14.33 6.08
N ARG A 58 2.62 13.85 4.99
CA ARG A 58 2.24 12.58 4.38
C ARG A 58 3.39 11.91 3.66
N TYR A 59 3.24 10.63 3.36
CA TYR A 59 4.25 9.85 2.65
C TYR A 59 4.68 10.52 1.35
N SER A 60 5.98 10.58 1.14
CA SER A 60 6.64 11.07 -0.07
C SER A 60 7.48 9.97 -0.73
N ALA A 61 7.07 9.53 -1.91
CA ALA A 61 7.82 8.54 -2.68
C ALA A 61 9.21 9.08 -3.09
N THR A 62 9.26 10.33 -3.54
CA THR A 62 10.51 10.96 -3.99
C THR A 62 11.53 11.12 -2.88
N ASP A 63 11.09 11.52 -1.68
CA ASP A 63 11.96 11.66 -0.52
C ASP A 63 12.44 10.30 -0.03
N THR A 64 11.57 9.29 -0.01
CA THR A 64 11.92 7.91 0.34
C THR A 64 12.93 7.32 -0.65
N ILE A 65 12.69 7.45 -1.96
CA ILE A 65 13.60 6.97 -3.00
C ILE A 65 14.97 7.66 -2.91
N ARG A 66 14.97 8.99 -2.70
CA ARG A 66 16.21 9.76 -2.55
C ARG A 66 17.01 9.30 -1.33
N GLU A 67 16.36 9.14 -0.18
CA GLU A 67 17.01 8.77 1.06
C GLU A 67 17.62 7.37 1.02
N GLN A 68 16.88 6.38 0.48
CA GLN A 68 17.40 5.01 0.37
C GLN A 68 18.26 4.72 -0.85
N GLY A 69 18.24 5.59 -1.88
CA GLY A 69 18.97 5.38 -3.14
C GLY A 69 18.46 4.20 -3.98
N ASN A 70 17.20 3.81 -3.84
CA ASN A 70 16.60 2.67 -4.53
C ASN A 70 15.14 2.97 -4.90
N LEU A 71 14.67 2.49 -6.07
CA LEU A 71 13.28 2.63 -6.51
C LEU A 71 12.34 1.68 -5.76
N TYR A 72 12.81 0.50 -5.36
CA TYR A 72 11.98 -0.51 -4.73
C TYR A 72 12.08 -0.46 -3.21
N LEU A 73 10.94 -0.62 -2.55
CA LEU A 73 10.84 -0.66 -1.10
C LEU A 73 10.97 -2.11 -0.63
N THR A 74 11.71 -2.33 0.45
CA THR A 74 11.94 -3.66 1.03
C THR A 74 12.29 -3.55 2.52
N ALA A 75 12.53 -4.66 3.19
CA ALA A 75 12.96 -4.66 4.59
C ALA A 75 14.18 -3.75 4.82
N GLY A 76 14.07 -2.84 5.76
CA GLY A 76 15.05 -1.81 6.08
C GLY A 76 14.71 -0.43 5.55
N THR A 77 13.85 -0.31 4.53
CA THR A 77 13.40 0.99 4.02
C THR A 77 12.71 1.79 5.12
N VAL A 78 13.08 3.06 5.25
CA VAL A 78 12.38 4.05 6.05
C VAL A 78 11.52 4.90 5.11
N LEU A 79 10.21 4.91 5.33
CA LEU A 79 9.28 5.72 4.59
C LEU A 79 9.32 7.16 5.10
N MET A 80 9.65 8.09 4.21
CA MET A 80 9.81 9.51 4.54
C MET A 80 8.55 10.31 4.21
N SER A 81 8.26 11.31 5.01
CA SER A 81 7.23 12.29 4.72
C SER A 81 7.72 13.38 3.76
N ASN A 82 6.77 14.19 3.25
CA ASN A 82 7.05 15.41 2.48
C ASN A 82 7.77 16.51 3.31
N GLU A 83 7.80 16.35 4.65
CA GLU A 83 8.58 17.20 5.59
C GLU A 83 9.94 16.58 5.92
N CYS A 84 10.34 15.50 5.21
CA CYS A 84 11.57 14.74 5.45
C CYS A 84 11.66 14.08 6.84
N ASN A 85 10.54 13.83 7.49
CA ASN A 85 10.49 13.07 8.74
C ASN A 85 10.31 11.58 8.49
N PRO A 86 10.91 10.68 9.29
CA PRO A 86 10.66 9.25 9.20
C PRO A 86 9.27 8.91 9.74
N MET A 87 8.41 8.34 8.89
CA MET A 87 7.03 7.97 9.25
C MET A 87 6.89 6.52 9.70
N LEU A 88 7.41 5.61 8.89
CA LEU A 88 7.36 4.16 9.14
C LEU A 88 8.66 3.51 8.67
N LYS A 89 8.95 2.32 9.19
CA LYS A 89 10.07 1.49 8.74
C LYS A 89 9.58 0.10 8.37
N ILE A 90 9.94 -0.39 7.20
CA ILE A 90 9.69 -1.79 6.84
C ILE A 90 10.64 -2.66 7.67
N VAL A 91 10.09 -3.37 8.65
CA VAL A 91 10.85 -4.19 9.61
C VAL A 91 10.92 -5.66 9.22
N ALA A 92 9.93 -6.15 8.48
CA ALA A 92 9.92 -7.48 7.86
C ALA A 92 9.25 -7.43 6.49
N ASP A 93 9.70 -8.29 5.58
CA ASP A 93 9.21 -8.37 4.20
C ASP A 93 9.54 -9.75 3.63
N THR A 94 8.53 -10.53 3.29
CA THR A 94 8.69 -11.87 2.73
C THR A 94 8.59 -11.92 1.21
N CYS A 95 8.40 -10.76 0.55
CA CYS A 95 8.30 -10.61 -0.90
C CYS A 95 9.59 -10.06 -1.52
N GLY A 96 10.25 -9.14 -0.83
CA GLY A 96 11.58 -8.63 -1.21
C GLY A 96 11.58 -7.30 -1.97
N ARG A 97 10.47 -6.84 -2.49
CA ARG A 97 10.32 -5.50 -3.08
C ARG A 97 8.87 -5.08 -3.22
N HIS A 98 8.62 -3.77 -3.15
CA HIS A 98 7.31 -3.17 -3.36
C HIS A 98 7.45 -1.93 -4.23
N ASP A 99 6.38 -1.59 -4.95
CA ASP A 99 6.35 -0.46 -5.87
C ASP A 99 5.85 0.83 -5.18
N THR A 100 6.38 1.97 -5.60
CA THR A 100 5.89 3.31 -5.22
C THR A 100 5.87 4.30 -6.39
N ILE A 101 6.10 3.81 -7.62
CA ILE A 101 6.16 4.65 -8.82
C ILE A 101 5.03 4.39 -9.80
N GLY A 102 4.40 3.21 -9.75
CA GLY A 102 3.31 2.84 -10.65
C GLY A 102 2.02 3.62 -10.42
N GLY A 103 1.86 4.17 -9.21
CA GLY A 103 0.66 4.90 -8.79
C GLY A 103 -0.56 3.99 -8.65
N ALA A 104 -1.64 4.53 -8.07
CA ALA A 104 -2.90 3.82 -7.89
C ALA A 104 -3.78 3.88 -9.14
N CYS A 105 -4.57 2.82 -9.36
CA CYS A 105 -5.56 2.83 -10.42
C CYS A 105 -6.67 3.87 -10.16
N ALA A 106 -7.19 4.43 -11.24
CA ALA A 106 -8.31 5.35 -11.26
C ALA A 106 -9.29 4.93 -12.35
N THR A 107 -10.58 5.17 -12.15
CA THR A 107 -11.61 4.83 -13.14
C THR A 107 -11.31 5.46 -14.50
N GLU A 108 -10.86 6.71 -14.53
CA GLU A 108 -10.47 7.41 -15.76
C GLU A 108 -9.29 6.72 -16.46
N SER A 109 -8.26 6.34 -15.72
CA SER A 109 -7.09 5.65 -16.28
C SER A 109 -7.41 4.24 -16.77
N ASN A 110 -8.32 3.55 -16.09
CA ASN A 110 -8.80 2.24 -16.50
C ASN A 110 -9.58 2.31 -17.83
N THR A 111 -10.43 3.31 -17.98
CA THR A 111 -11.20 3.54 -19.23
C THR A 111 -10.26 3.81 -20.40
N VAL A 112 -9.23 4.65 -20.23
CA VAL A 112 -8.26 4.95 -21.30
C VAL A 112 -7.37 3.74 -21.62
N ARG A 113 -6.92 3.02 -20.60
CA ARG A 113 -5.94 1.92 -20.76
C ARG A 113 -6.56 0.63 -21.28
N TYR A 114 -7.77 0.30 -20.84
CA TYR A 114 -8.38 -1.02 -21.08
C TYR A 114 -9.61 -0.98 -21.94
N ALA A 115 -10.14 0.18 -22.29
CA ALA A 115 -11.37 0.41 -23.02
C ALA A 115 -12.65 -0.08 -22.30
N LEU A 116 -13.81 0.30 -22.82
CA LEU A 116 -15.10 0.04 -22.18
C LEU A 116 -15.56 -1.44 -22.23
N GLU A 117 -15.04 -2.20 -23.18
CA GLU A 117 -15.33 -3.64 -23.34
C GLU A 117 -14.62 -4.53 -22.30
N LYS A 118 -13.70 -3.97 -21.52
CA LYS A 118 -13.07 -4.69 -20.41
C LYS A 118 -13.99 -4.73 -19.19
N LYS A 119 -13.65 -5.60 -18.24
CA LYS A 119 -14.43 -5.72 -17.00
C LYS A 119 -14.55 -4.37 -16.31
N CYS A 120 -15.79 -3.97 -16.06
CA CYS A 120 -16.10 -2.78 -15.30
C CYS A 120 -15.83 -3.04 -13.82
N MET A 121 -15.14 -2.11 -13.17
CA MET A 121 -14.80 -2.16 -11.75
C MET A 121 -14.58 -0.75 -11.25
N HIS A 122 -14.72 -0.53 -9.93
CA HIS A 122 -14.19 0.69 -9.33
C HIS A 122 -12.66 0.63 -9.22
N ALA A 123 -12.03 1.68 -8.78
CA ALA A 123 -10.57 1.79 -8.70
C ALA A 123 -10.12 2.06 -7.26
N CYS A 124 -8.83 1.87 -6.95
CA CYS A 124 -8.28 2.16 -5.63
C CYS A 124 -8.55 3.61 -5.20
N ARG A 125 -8.51 4.56 -6.13
CA ARG A 125 -8.86 5.96 -5.83
C ARG A 125 -10.31 6.13 -5.42
N ASP A 126 -11.23 5.32 -5.93
CA ASP A 126 -12.65 5.37 -5.54
C ASP A 126 -12.83 4.84 -4.12
N SER A 127 -12.15 3.73 -3.75
CA SER A 127 -12.13 3.20 -2.38
C SER A 127 -11.58 4.21 -1.38
N TRP A 128 -10.48 4.92 -1.73
CA TRP A 128 -9.95 5.99 -0.88
C TRP A 128 -10.89 7.18 -0.75
N LEU A 129 -11.55 7.59 -1.83
CA LEU A 129 -12.54 8.68 -1.78
C LEU A 129 -13.74 8.32 -0.90
N LEU A 130 -14.19 7.06 -0.96
CA LEU A 130 -15.23 6.56 -0.07
C LEU A 130 -14.77 6.59 1.39
N ALA A 131 -13.58 6.06 1.68
CA ALA A 131 -13.01 6.10 3.05
C ALA A 131 -12.91 7.52 3.59
N ILE A 132 -12.45 8.48 2.79
CA ILE A 132 -12.34 9.90 3.16
C ILE A 132 -13.73 10.50 3.42
N ALA A 133 -14.73 10.18 2.59
CA ALA A 133 -16.09 10.69 2.75
C ALA A 133 -16.80 10.11 4.00
N GLU A 134 -16.48 8.89 4.38
CA GLU A 134 -17.04 8.24 5.58
C GLU A 134 -16.32 8.61 6.88
N ASN A 135 -15.16 9.29 6.82
CA ASN A 135 -14.32 9.67 7.96
C ASN A 135 -13.91 11.15 7.86
N GLU A 136 -14.91 12.04 7.82
CA GLU A 136 -14.74 13.50 7.63
C GLU A 136 -13.86 14.14 8.72
N GLU A 137 -13.80 13.54 9.91
CA GLU A 137 -12.99 14.00 11.04
C GLU A 137 -11.48 14.02 10.74
N LEU A 138 -11.02 13.26 9.74
CA LEU A 138 -9.63 13.27 9.30
C LEU A 138 -9.25 14.54 8.51
N GLY A 139 -10.23 15.33 8.08
CA GLY A 139 -9.99 16.55 7.30
C GLY A 139 -9.36 16.32 5.92
N LEU A 140 -9.35 15.07 5.45
CA LEU A 140 -8.81 14.70 4.14
C LEU A 140 -9.80 14.99 3.00
N SER A 141 -9.29 15.15 1.79
CA SER A 141 -10.06 15.39 0.59
C SER A 141 -9.39 14.79 -0.64
N LYS A 142 -10.00 14.88 -1.82
CA LYS A 142 -9.44 14.38 -3.08
C LYS A 142 -8.01 14.89 -3.36
N LYS A 143 -7.69 16.14 -2.97
CA LYS A 143 -6.34 16.72 -3.17
C LYS A 143 -5.25 16.04 -2.34
N ASP A 144 -5.64 15.30 -1.30
CA ASP A 144 -4.72 14.63 -0.38
C ASP A 144 -4.39 13.20 -0.83
N ILE A 145 -5.04 12.68 -1.89
CA ILE A 145 -4.65 11.46 -2.59
C ILE A 145 -3.43 11.75 -3.44
N THR A 146 -2.24 11.45 -2.92
CA THR A 146 -0.95 11.78 -3.50
C THR A 146 -0.09 10.54 -3.75
N HIS A 147 1.16 10.53 -3.30
CA HIS A 147 2.03 9.37 -3.41
C HIS A 147 1.48 8.20 -2.59
N ASN A 148 1.51 7.02 -3.18
CA ASN A 148 1.11 5.79 -2.51
C ASN A 148 2.18 4.71 -2.66
N ILE A 149 2.06 3.66 -1.86
CA ILE A 149 2.82 2.42 -2.01
C ILE A 149 1.86 1.35 -2.51
N ASN A 150 2.29 0.62 -3.53
CA ASN A 150 1.62 -0.56 -4.04
C ASN A 150 2.32 -1.80 -3.46
N PHE A 151 1.92 -2.23 -2.25
CA PHE A 151 2.48 -3.43 -1.66
C PHE A 151 2.16 -4.64 -2.54
N PHE A 152 3.16 -5.56 -2.66
CA PHE A 152 3.10 -6.80 -3.44
C PHE A 152 3.10 -6.62 -4.97
N MET A 153 2.98 -5.40 -5.46
CA MET A 153 2.94 -5.11 -6.89
C MET A 153 4.33 -5.15 -7.51
N ASN A 154 4.40 -5.67 -8.73
CA ASN A 154 5.64 -5.77 -9.51
C ASN A 154 5.61 -4.80 -10.68
N VAL A 155 6.45 -3.76 -10.60
CA VAL A 155 6.59 -2.74 -11.66
C VAL A 155 8.07 -2.67 -12.06
N PRO A 156 8.55 -3.60 -12.92
CA PRO A 156 9.92 -3.56 -13.42
C PRO A 156 10.22 -2.27 -14.17
N VAL A 157 11.38 -1.70 -13.92
CA VAL A 157 11.91 -0.54 -14.62
C VAL A 157 13.17 -0.95 -15.39
N THR A 158 13.19 -0.68 -16.70
CA THR A 158 14.31 -0.98 -17.57
C THR A 158 15.42 0.06 -17.43
N ALA A 159 16.62 -0.24 -17.96
CA ALA A 159 17.75 0.67 -17.90
C ALA A 159 17.51 2.00 -18.66
N ASP A 160 16.60 2.01 -19.63
CA ASP A 160 16.18 3.20 -20.38
C ASP A 160 14.96 3.90 -19.76
N GLY A 161 14.56 3.49 -18.52
CA GLY A 161 13.53 4.16 -17.71
C GLY A 161 12.09 3.77 -18.06
N LYS A 162 11.86 2.77 -18.91
CA LYS A 162 10.50 2.26 -19.19
C LYS A 162 10.02 1.40 -18.04
N LEU A 163 8.74 1.51 -17.70
CA LEU A 163 8.08 0.66 -16.70
C LEU A 163 6.98 -0.18 -17.34
N SER A 164 6.70 -1.32 -16.74
CA SER A 164 5.60 -2.21 -17.12
C SER A 164 4.97 -2.82 -15.88
N PHE A 165 3.70 -3.20 -15.96
CA PHE A 165 3.05 -4.01 -14.93
C PHE A 165 3.30 -5.48 -15.23
N ALA A 166 3.74 -6.23 -14.24
CA ALA A 166 4.01 -7.66 -14.34
C ALA A 166 3.26 -8.40 -13.20
N ASP A 167 3.26 -9.74 -13.26
CA ASP A 167 2.70 -10.55 -12.20
C ASP A 167 3.30 -10.15 -10.84
N GLY A 168 2.46 -10.13 -9.81
CA GLY A 168 2.87 -9.77 -8.46
C GLY A 168 3.98 -10.67 -7.93
N ILE A 169 4.67 -10.17 -6.92
CA ILE A 169 5.78 -10.91 -6.28
C ILE A 169 5.33 -11.64 -5.01
N SER A 170 4.07 -11.50 -4.64
CA SER A 170 3.48 -12.14 -3.47
C SER A 170 2.93 -13.52 -3.80
N GLY A 171 2.94 -14.40 -2.81
CA GLY A 171 2.26 -15.68 -2.79
C GLY A 171 1.40 -15.78 -1.54
N ALA A 172 0.55 -16.79 -1.45
CA ALA A 172 -0.30 -17.01 -0.29
C ALA A 172 0.50 -17.04 1.01
N GLY A 173 0.07 -16.26 2.00
CA GLY A 173 0.73 -16.10 3.30
C GLY A 173 1.97 -15.21 3.31
N LYS A 174 2.30 -14.53 2.20
CA LYS A 174 3.37 -13.52 2.17
C LYS A 174 2.89 -12.21 2.79
N TYR A 175 3.83 -11.46 3.39
CA TYR A 175 3.49 -10.24 4.13
C TYR A 175 4.62 -9.21 4.10
N VAL A 176 4.23 -7.98 4.45
CA VAL A 176 5.12 -6.88 4.80
C VAL A 176 4.73 -6.36 6.19
N GLU A 177 5.72 -5.99 7.01
CA GLU A 177 5.50 -5.35 8.30
C GLU A 177 6.16 -3.98 8.36
N LEU A 178 5.44 -3.03 8.92
CA LEU A 178 5.91 -1.66 9.12
C LEU A 178 5.78 -1.29 10.60
N GLU A 179 6.89 -0.84 11.20
CA GLU A 179 6.91 -0.20 12.51
C GLU A 179 6.62 1.29 12.34
N ALA A 180 5.67 1.81 13.10
CA ALA A 180 5.33 3.23 13.10
C ALA A 180 6.34 4.04 13.92
N LEU A 181 6.97 5.04 13.29
CA LEU A 181 7.94 5.95 13.91
C LEU A 181 7.29 7.25 14.40
N MET A 182 6.02 7.48 14.05
CA MET A 182 5.10 8.49 14.55
C MET A 182 3.67 7.92 14.54
N ASP A 183 2.69 8.64 15.05
CA ASP A 183 1.27 8.27 14.87
C ASP A 183 0.89 8.46 13.40
N VAL A 184 0.47 7.38 12.72
CA VAL A 184 0.20 7.37 11.28
C VAL A 184 -1.22 6.91 10.98
N VAL A 185 -1.96 7.69 10.21
CA VAL A 185 -3.17 7.21 9.52
C VAL A 185 -2.74 6.30 8.38
N VAL A 186 -3.17 5.06 8.40
CA VAL A 186 -2.95 4.07 7.33
C VAL A 186 -4.25 3.87 6.58
N LEU A 187 -4.27 4.20 5.30
CA LEU A 187 -5.42 4.04 4.41
C LEU A 187 -5.04 3.11 3.26
N ILE A 188 -5.55 1.88 3.31
CA ILE A 188 -5.32 0.84 2.31
C ILE A 188 -6.54 0.70 1.42
N SER A 189 -6.36 0.63 0.12
CA SER A 189 -7.32 0.04 -0.81
C SER A 189 -6.82 -1.35 -1.18
N ASN A 190 -7.58 -2.39 -0.86
CA ASN A 190 -7.31 -3.72 -1.38
C ASN A 190 -7.71 -3.73 -2.87
N CYS A 191 -6.74 -3.71 -3.76
CA CYS A 191 -6.88 -3.32 -5.16
C CYS A 191 -7.90 -4.19 -5.91
N PRO A 192 -8.97 -3.60 -6.50
CA PRO A 192 -9.99 -4.34 -7.27
C PRO A 192 -9.60 -4.64 -8.71
N GLN A 193 -8.38 -4.35 -9.15
CA GLN A 193 -7.98 -4.38 -10.56
C GLN A 193 -8.13 -5.76 -11.22
N LEU A 194 -9.00 -5.85 -12.23
CA LEU A 194 -9.31 -7.07 -12.99
C LEU A 194 -8.65 -7.13 -14.37
N ASN A 195 -8.01 -6.05 -14.80
CA ASN A 195 -7.61 -5.87 -16.20
C ASN A 195 -6.09 -5.85 -16.42
N ASN A 196 -5.29 -6.06 -15.37
CA ASN A 196 -3.84 -6.18 -15.49
C ASN A 196 -3.27 -7.26 -14.52
N PRO A 197 -1.99 -7.62 -14.64
CA PRO A 197 -1.42 -8.74 -13.89
C PRO A 197 -1.18 -8.47 -12.40
N CYS A 198 -1.35 -7.25 -11.88
CA CYS A 198 -1.03 -6.91 -10.49
C CYS A 198 -1.82 -7.74 -9.46
N ASN A 199 -2.99 -8.26 -9.84
CA ASN A 199 -3.84 -9.16 -9.04
C ASN A 199 -4.10 -10.48 -9.77
N ALA A 200 -3.22 -10.92 -10.66
CA ALA A 200 -3.43 -12.10 -11.51
C ALA A 200 -4.80 -12.10 -12.22
N TYR A 201 -5.39 -10.92 -12.50
CA TYR A 201 -6.73 -10.74 -13.04
C TYR A 201 -7.87 -11.31 -12.14
N ASN A 202 -7.57 -11.61 -10.88
CA ASN A 202 -8.47 -12.20 -9.89
C ASN A 202 -8.15 -11.65 -8.50
N PRO A 203 -8.66 -10.45 -8.15
CA PRO A 203 -8.41 -9.84 -6.83
C PRO A 203 -8.92 -10.72 -5.69
N THR A 204 -8.16 -10.78 -4.60
CA THR A 204 -8.35 -11.64 -3.43
C THR A 204 -8.29 -10.84 -2.13
N PRO A 205 -8.74 -11.39 -0.98
CA PRO A 205 -8.66 -10.67 0.29
C PRO A 205 -7.22 -10.56 0.81
N ILE A 206 -6.98 -9.50 1.58
CA ILE A 206 -5.81 -9.34 2.44
C ILE A 206 -6.21 -9.38 3.91
N GLU A 207 -5.25 -9.59 4.79
CA GLU A 207 -5.45 -9.46 6.23
C GLU A 207 -4.51 -8.39 6.80
N VAL A 208 -5.04 -7.56 7.68
CA VAL A 208 -4.27 -6.52 8.38
C VAL A 208 -4.21 -6.83 9.86
N LEU A 209 -3.00 -6.88 10.42
CA LEU A 209 -2.78 -7.15 11.84
C LEU A 209 -1.95 -6.02 12.48
N ILE A 210 -2.22 -5.69 13.75
CA ILE A 210 -1.48 -4.69 14.51
C ILE A 210 -1.00 -5.28 15.84
N TRP A 211 0.22 -4.96 16.26
CA TRP A 211 0.83 -5.26 17.56
C TRP A 211 1.33 -3.98 18.24
N ASN A 212 1.40 -4.04 19.59
CA ASN A 212 2.08 -3.02 20.40
C ASN A 212 3.59 -3.22 20.37
#